data_127d6e762daf19bf3546180054b92445
#
_entry.id   127d6e762daf19bf3546180054b92445
#
_cell.length_a   1.000
_cell.length_b   1.000
_cell.length_c   1.000
_cell.angle_alpha   90.00
_cell.angle_beta   90.00
_cell.angle_gamma   90.00
#
_symmetry.space_group_name_H-M   'P 1'
#
loop_
_entity.id
_entity.type
_entity.pdbx_description
1 polymer ?
#
loop_
_entity_poly.entity_id
_entity_poly.type
_entity_poly.pdbx_seq_one_letter_code
_entity_poly.pdbx_strand_id
1 'polypeptide(L)'
;MADVRVFFATNRNHQPGNKKQVFGKTINPDGVAALRFGRADFTADPVKPVLKTLHVYPDVLNEPDVLKTGGGMFMEDLRKAMAFGPRCDTMVFVHGFNVSFTGALQAGALMAQSLKVGGHPVNVVVFS
;
A
#
# COMPACT_ATOMS: atom_id res chain seq x y z
N MET A 1 -1.31 -19.02 -9.88
CA MET A 1 -2.23 -18.15 -9.14
C MET A 1 -1.86 -16.70 -9.39
N ALA A 2 -2.87 -15.86 -9.54
CA ALA A 2 -2.64 -14.44 -9.76
C ALA A 2 -2.11 -13.78 -8.48
N ASP A 3 -1.21 -12.84 -8.64
CA ASP A 3 -0.75 -12.02 -7.52
C ASP A 3 -1.79 -10.96 -7.17
N VAL A 4 -1.80 -10.56 -5.92
CA VAL A 4 -2.66 -9.49 -5.42
C VAL A 4 -1.80 -8.31 -5.04
N ARG A 5 -2.09 -7.15 -5.61
CA ARG A 5 -1.38 -5.91 -5.31
C ARG A 5 -2.20 -5.07 -4.36
N VAL A 6 -1.52 -4.57 -3.33
CA VAL A 6 -2.08 -3.63 -2.36
C VAL A 6 -1.22 -2.38 -2.37
N PHE A 7 -1.85 -1.22 -2.50
CA PHE A 7 -1.18 0.06 -2.35
C PHE A 7 -1.23 0.47 -0.88
N PHE A 8 -0.25 1.24 -0.43
CA PHE A 8 -0.25 1.70 0.95
C PHE A 8 0.28 3.11 1.10
N ALA A 9 -0.13 3.75 2.17
CA ALA A 9 0.44 4.98 2.70
C ALA A 9 0.66 4.79 4.20
N THR A 10 1.75 5.31 4.73
CA THR A 10 2.06 5.16 6.15
C THR A 10 2.85 6.35 6.67
N ASN A 11 2.63 6.68 7.93
CA ASN A 11 3.44 7.63 8.68
C ASN A 11 4.27 6.95 9.77
N ARG A 12 4.39 5.63 9.71
CA ARG A 12 5.22 4.86 10.65
C ARG A 12 6.70 5.11 10.37
N ASN A 13 7.53 4.88 11.38
CA ASN A 13 8.98 4.99 11.23
C ASN A 13 9.51 3.98 10.21
N HIS A 14 10.27 4.48 9.24
CA HIS A 14 10.87 3.67 8.19
C HIS A 14 12.12 2.95 8.72
N GLN A 15 12.21 1.66 8.48
CA GLN A 15 13.32 0.79 8.90
C GLN A 15 13.94 0.12 7.67
N PRO A 16 14.77 0.84 6.89
CA PRO A 16 15.22 0.34 5.58
C PRO A 16 16.07 -0.92 5.62
N GLY A 17 16.67 -1.25 6.76
CA GLY A 17 17.46 -2.47 6.92
C GLY A 17 16.63 -3.72 7.16
N ASN A 18 15.33 -3.60 7.39
CA ASN A 18 14.48 -4.74 7.70
C ASN A 18 13.59 -5.06 6.51
N LYS A 19 13.87 -6.19 5.84
CA LYS A 19 13.16 -6.60 4.63
C LYS A 19 11.71 -7.01 4.85
N LYS A 20 11.37 -7.45 6.08
CA LYS A 20 10.02 -7.93 6.42
C LYS A 20 9.18 -6.88 7.13
N GLN A 21 9.83 -5.99 7.86
CA GLN A 21 9.19 -4.94 8.63
C GLN A 21 9.86 -3.61 8.31
N VAL A 22 9.67 -3.16 7.08
CA VAL A 22 10.25 -1.91 6.59
C VAL A 22 9.73 -0.71 7.39
N PHE A 23 8.52 -0.80 7.93
CA PHE A 23 7.94 0.22 8.80
C PHE A 23 7.64 -0.37 10.17
N GLY A 24 8.04 0.33 11.21
CA GLY A 24 7.82 -0.06 12.60
C GLY A 24 6.40 0.19 13.07
N LYS A 25 6.18 -0.04 14.36
CA LYS A 25 4.86 0.19 15.00
C LYS A 25 4.64 1.63 15.43
N THR A 26 5.71 2.41 15.56
CA THR A 26 5.63 3.78 16.07
C THR A 26 5.39 4.77 14.96
N ILE A 27 4.55 5.77 15.25
CA ILE A 27 4.28 6.87 14.33
C ILE A 27 5.47 7.82 14.33
N ASN A 28 5.86 8.28 13.14
CA ASN A 28 6.91 9.29 13.01
C ASN A 28 6.37 10.63 13.51
N PRO A 29 7.08 11.32 14.43
CA PRO A 29 6.62 12.59 14.97
C PRO A 29 6.57 13.73 13.94
N ASP A 30 7.23 13.57 12.79
CA ASP A 30 7.18 14.58 11.72
C ASP A 30 5.84 14.59 10.96
N GLY A 31 4.96 13.65 11.25
CA GLY A 31 3.60 13.63 10.74
C GLY A 31 3.51 13.56 9.22
N VAL A 32 2.83 14.52 8.60
CA VAL A 32 2.60 14.54 7.15
C VAL A 32 3.90 14.61 6.35
N ALA A 33 4.91 15.29 6.89
CA ALA A 33 6.22 15.39 6.21
C ALA A 33 6.94 14.03 6.12
N ALA A 34 6.55 13.08 6.97
CA ALA A 34 7.15 11.73 6.99
C ALA A 34 6.26 10.69 6.30
N LEU A 35 5.21 11.10 5.59
CA LEU A 35 4.37 10.18 4.85
C LEU A 35 5.16 9.46 3.77
N ARG A 36 5.01 8.15 3.73
CA ARG A 36 5.61 7.29 2.72
C ARG A 36 4.52 6.51 2.00
N PHE A 37 4.78 6.21 0.75
CA PHE A 37 3.85 5.52 -0.12
C PHE A 37 4.53 4.31 -0.75
N GLY A 38 3.75 3.30 -1.08
CA GLY A 38 4.29 2.13 -1.73
C GLY A 38 3.23 1.18 -2.23
N ARG A 39 3.71 0.04 -2.69
CA ARG A 39 2.85 -1.07 -3.09
C ARG A 39 3.47 -2.38 -2.64
N ALA A 40 2.61 -3.35 -2.37
CA ALA A 40 3.02 -4.68 -1.96
C ALA A 40 2.31 -5.71 -2.84
N ASP A 41 3.06 -6.68 -3.34
CA ASP A 41 2.52 -7.79 -4.10
C ASP A 41 2.51 -9.04 -3.23
N PHE A 42 1.36 -9.69 -3.16
CA PHE A 42 1.15 -10.91 -2.39
C PHE A 42 0.84 -12.07 -3.30
N THR A 43 1.28 -13.25 -2.94
CA THR A 43 0.75 -14.48 -3.51
C THR A 43 -0.68 -14.66 -3.00
N ALA A 44 -1.63 -14.83 -3.91
CA ALA A 44 -3.03 -14.96 -3.53
C ALA A 44 -3.25 -16.25 -2.73
N ASP A 45 -3.93 -16.13 -1.60
CA ASP A 45 -4.33 -17.25 -0.76
C ASP A 45 -5.60 -16.84 -0.01
N PRO A 46 -6.65 -17.66 0.01
CA PRO A 46 -7.91 -17.27 0.62
C PRO A 46 -7.85 -17.11 2.13
N VAL A 47 -6.82 -17.65 2.78
CA VAL A 47 -6.69 -17.60 4.24
C VAL A 47 -5.53 -16.71 4.65
N LYS A 48 -4.36 -16.88 4.03
CA LYS A 48 -3.15 -16.16 4.42
C LYS A 48 -2.30 -15.79 3.20
N PRO A 49 -2.58 -14.64 2.57
CA PRO A 49 -1.71 -14.15 1.50
C PRO A 49 -0.28 -13.97 1.98
N VAL A 50 0.68 -14.32 1.14
CA VAL A 50 2.10 -14.24 1.46
C VAL A 50 2.74 -13.09 0.70
N LEU A 51 3.44 -12.22 1.41
CA LEU A 51 4.15 -11.08 0.83
C LEU A 51 5.29 -11.57 -0.07
N LYS A 52 5.24 -11.19 -1.35
CA LYS A 52 6.30 -11.49 -2.33
C LYS A 52 7.29 -10.34 -2.47
N THR A 53 6.77 -9.16 -2.77
CA THR A 53 7.59 -7.98 -3.00
C THR A 53 6.98 -6.77 -2.33
N LEU A 54 7.85 -5.90 -1.84
CA LEU A 54 7.46 -4.62 -1.26
C LEU A 54 8.25 -3.53 -1.96
N HIS A 55 7.56 -2.56 -2.54
CA HIS A 55 8.18 -1.42 -3.18
C HIS A 55 7.75 -0.15 -2.46
N VAL A 56 8.73 0.58 -1.94
CA VAL A 56 8.51 1.89 -1.32
C VAL A 56 8.94 2.95 -2.32
N TYR A 57 8.03 3.86 -2.67
CA TYR A 57 8.37 4.95 -3.58
C TYR A 57 9.39 5.88 -2.91
N PRO A 58 10.35 6.42 -3.69
CA PRO A 58 11.37 7.29 -3.11
C PRO A 58 10.76 8.52 -2.47
N ASP A 59 11.32 8.92 -1.33
CA ASP A 59 10.95 10.15 -0.65
C ASP A 59 11.78 11.29 -1.24
N VAL A 60 11.25 11.93 -2.27
CA VAL A 60 11.91 13.05 -2.92
C VAL A 60 11.32 14.34 -2.38
N LEU A 61 12.09 15.02 -1.55
CA LEU A 61 11.70 16.30 -0.97
C LEU A 61 12.05 17.46 -1.90
N ASN A 62 11.21 18.48 -1.91
CA ASN A 62 11.43 19.71 -2.67
C ASN A 62 11.52 19.52 -4.18
N GLU A 63 10.93 18.44 -4.70
CA GLU A 63 10.86 18.23 -6.14
C GLU A 63 9.71 19.08 -6.72
N PRO A 64 10.01 20.02 -7.65
CA PRO A 64 8.95 20.84 -8.24
C PRO A 64 8.00 20.08 -9.16
N ASP A 65 8.45 18.95 -9.73
CA ASP A 65 7.60 18.10 -10.54
C ASP A 65 6.90 17.07 -9.65
N VAL A 66 5.61 17.23 -9.46
CA VAL A 66 4.78 16.35 -8.60
C VAL A 66 4.87 14.89 -9.02
N LEU A 67 5.00 14.60 -10.32
CA LEU A 67 5.09 13.23 -10.83
C LEU A 67 6.38 12.53 -10.45
N LYS A 68 7.39 13.28 -10.00
CA LYS A 68 8.66 12.72 -9.53
C LYS A 68 8.73 12.54 -8.02
N THR A 69 7.71 12.99 -7.30
CA THR A 69 7.62 12.75 -5.86
C THR A 69 7.10 11.33 -5.60
N GLY A 70 7.37 10.80 -4.40
CA GLY A 70 6.85 9.50 -4.01
C GLY A 70 5.33 9.43 -4.05
N GLY A 71 4.67 10.48 -3.55
CA GLY A 71 3.22 10.58 -3.60
C GLY A 71 2.69 10.68 -5.03
N GLY A 72 3.38 11.44 -5.88
CA GLY A 72 3.00 11.56 -7.29
C GLY A 72 3.13 10.24 -8.05
N MET A 73 4.23 9.52 -7.84
CA MET A 73 4.42 8.20 -8.44
C MET A 73 3.37 7.20 -7.96
N PHE A 74 3.05 7.24 -6.68
CA PHE A 74 2.00 6.42 -6.09
C PHE A 74 0.64 6.69 -6.75
N MET A 75 0.26 7.94 -6.85
CA MET A 75 -1.02 8.33 -7.47
C MET A 75 -1.08 7.93 -8.94
N GLU A 76 0.01 8.05 -9.66
CA GLU A 76 0.07 7.66 -11.07
C GLU A 76 -0.08 6.15 -11.24
N ASP A 77 0.59 5.36 -10.43
CA ASP A 77 0.46 3.89 -10.48
C ASP A 77 -0.95 3.45 -10.10
N LEU A 78 -1.56 4.08 -9.11
CA LEU A 78 -2.93 3.79 -8.72
C LEU A 78 -3.90 4.18 -9.84
N ARG A 79 -3.70 5.36 -10.45
CA ARG A 79 -4.51 5.80 -11.59
C ARG A 79 -4.46 4.80 -12.76
N LYS A 80 -3.26 4.31 -13.07
CA LYS A 80 -3.08 3.30 -14.13
C LYS A 80 -3.79 1.99 -13.77
N ALA A 81 -3.70 1.57 -12.52
CA ALA A 81 -4.39 0.36 -12.08
C ALA A 81 -5.91 0.49 -12.23
N MET A 82 -6.47 1.66 -11.93
CA MET A 82 -7.90 1.91 -12.09
C MET A 82 -8.31 2.02 -13.56
N ALA A 83 -7.48 2.65 -14.40
CA ALA A 83 -7.80 2.90 -15.80
C ALA A 83 -7.63 1.67 -16.69
N PHE A 84 -6.60 0.87 -16.45
CA PHE A 84 -6.20 -0.22 -17.34
C PHE A 84 -6.39 -1.61 -16.76
N GLY A 85 -6.65 -1.72 -15.48
CA GLY A 85 -6.91 -2.99 -14.82
C GLY A 85 -8.39 -3.30 -14.72
N PRO A 86 -8.74 -4.52 -14.26
CA PRO A 86 -10.14 -4.89 -14.03
C PRO A 86 -10.76 -4.19 -12.81
N ARG A 87 -9.94 -3.53 -12.00
CA ARG A 87 -10.34 -2.92 -10.74
C ARG A 87 -10.46 -1.41 -10.92
N CYS A 88 -11.67 -0.94 -11.25
CA CYS A 88 -11.92 0.48 -11.52
C CYS A 88 -12.11 1.30 -10.24
N ASP A 89 -12.63 0.68 -9.19
CA ASP A 89 -12.88 1.35 -7.91
C ASP A 89 -11.74 1.12 -6.94
N THR A 90 -11.57 2.06 -6.01
CA THR A 90 -10.54 1.98 -4.97
C THR A 90 -11.20 2.12 -3.60
N MET A 91 -10.84 1.21 -2.70
CA MET A 91 -11.23 1.27 -1.30
C MET A 91 -10.01 1.67 -0.46
N VAL A 92 -10.16 2.68 0.37
CA VAL A 92 -9.13 3.06 1.34
C VAL A 92 -9.46 2.39 2.67
N PHE A 93 -8.54 1.58 3.15
CA PHE A 93 -8.67 0.88 4.41
C PHE A 93 -7.71 1.50 5.43
N VAL A 94 -8.25 2.11 6.46
CA VAL A 94 -7.46 2.67 7.56
C VAL A 94 -7.37 1.62 8.64
N HIS A 95 -6.18 1.04 8.81
CA HIS A 95 -5.98 0.02 9.81
C HIS A 95 -5.80 0.63 11.19
N GLY A 96 -6.36 -0.04 12.17
CA GLY A 96 -6.34 0.44 13.54
C GLY A 96 -5.02 0.25 14.26
N PHE A 97 -5.05 0.65 15.49
CA PHE A 97 -3.95 0.69 16.43
C PHE A 97 -3.45 -0.73 16.77
N ASN A 98 -2.16 -0.82 17.07
CA ASN A 98 -1.54 -2.05 17.61
C ASN A 98 -1.47 -3.24 16.64
N VAL A 99 -1.37 -2.96 15.34
CA VAL A 99 -1.15 -3.98 14.32
C VAL A 99 0.16 -3.69 13.59
N SER A 100 0.92 -4.73 13.26
CA SER A 100 2.15 -4.55 12.50
C SER A 100 1.84 -4.03 11.09
N PHE A 101 2.83 -3.37 10.49
CA PHE A 101 2.71 -2.87 9.12
C PHE A 101 2.39 -4.02 8.14
N THR A 102 3.13 -5.13 8.23
CA THR A 102 2.89 -6.31 7.39
C THR A 102 1.51 -6.91 7.62
N GLY A 103 1.06 -6.94 8.88
CA GLY A 103 -0.28 -7.43 9.21
C GLY A 103 -1.38 -6.57 8.60
N ALA A 104 -1.21 -5.25 8.59
CA ALA A 104 -2.15 -4.33 7.95
C ALA A 104 -2.21 -4.57 6.43
N LEU A 105 -1.06 -4.73 5.79
CA LEU A 105 -0.99 -5.04 4.36
C LEU A 105 -1.65 -6.39 4.04
N GLN A 106 -1.43 -7.38 4.88
CA GLN A 106 -2.02 -8.71 4.71
C GLN A 106 -3.54 -8.66 4.79
N ALA A 107 -4.09 -7.88 5.73
CA ALA A 107 -5.52 -7.64 5.81
C ALA A 107 -6.05 -6.97 4.54
N GLY A 108 -5.31 -6.00 4.01
CA GLY A 108 -5.64 -5.36 2.74
C GLY A 108 -5.64 -6.34 1.58
N ALA A 109 -4.68 -7.27 1.54
CA ALA A 109 -4.61 -8.28 0.50
C ALA A 109 -5.81 -9.24 0.57
N LEU A 110 -6.23 -9.63 1.76
CA LEU A 110 -7.45 -10.44 1.93
C LEU A 110 -8.68 -9.70 1.41
N MET A 111 -8.80 -8.40 1.71
CA MET A 111 -9.91 -7.59 1.21
C MET A 111 -9.87 -7.47 -0.32
N ALA A 112 -8.69 -7.27 -0.90
CA ALA A 112 -8.54 -7.16 -2.35
C ALA A 112 -8.96 -8.44 -3.07
N GLN A 113 -8.80 -9.59 -2.45
CA GLN A 113 -9.21 -10.87 -3.01
C GLN A 113 -10.71 -11.12 -2.94
N SER A 114 -11.36 -10.62 -1.90
CA SER A 114 -12.73 -11.00 -1.58
C SER A 114 -13.77 -9.92 -1.80
N LEU A 115 -13.39 -8.63 -1.70
CA LEU A 115 -14.34 -7.54 -1.85
C LEU A 115 -14.65 -7.25 -3.32
N LYS A 116 -15.93 -7.03 -3.59
CA LYS A 116 -16.41 -6.62 -4.90
C LYS A 116 -17.44 -5.50 -4.73
N VAL A 117 -17.40 -4.56 -5.66
CA VAL A 117 -18.41 -3.50 -5.75
C VAL A 117 -19.09 -3.67 -7.12
N GLY A 118 -20.39 -3.86 -7.11
CA GLY A 118 -21.13 -4.10 -8.35
C GLY A 118 -20.67 -5.33 -9.11
N GLY A 119 -20.13 -6.35 -8.41
CA GLY A 119 -19.61 -7.57 -9.03
C GLY A 119 -18.17 -7.47 -9.51
N HIS A 120 -17.53 -6.31 -9.36
CA HIS A 120 -16.16 -6.07 -9.81
C HIS A 120 -15.19 -5.99 -8.63
N PRO A 121 -13.97 -6.54 -8.75
CA PRO A 121 -12.95 -6.41 -7.71
C PRO A 121 -12.53 -4.94 -7.56
N VAL A 122 -12.00 -4.60 -6.39
CA VAL A 122 -11.56 -3.23 -6.08
C VAL A 122 -10.07 -3.19 -5.85
N ASN A 123 -9.46 -2.03 -6.13
CA ASN A 123 -8.12 -1.73 -5.64
C ASN A 123 -8.21 -1.40 -4.15
N VAL A 124 -7.20 -1.80 -3.39
CA VAL A 124 -7.14 -1.50 -1.95
C VAL A 124 -5.94 -0.64 -1.67
N VAL A 125 -6.15 0.46 -0.98
CA VAL A 125 -5.11 1.31 -0.43
C VAL A 125 -5.19 1.19 1.09
N VAL A 126 -4.11 0.72 1.71
CA VAL A 126 -4.03 0.58 3.16
C VAL A 126 -3.32 1.81 3.72
N PHE A 127 -3.93 2.48 4.68
CA PHE A 127 -3.28 3.48 5.49
C PHE A 127 -3.00 2.89 6.87
N SER A 128 -1.76 2.85 7.23
CA SER A 128 -1.35 2.25 8.50
C SER A 128 -0.37 3.11 9.29
#